data_67f8f50f5c5a08cafa101f65e655fe1b
#
_entry.id   67f8f50f5c5a08cafa101f65e655fe1b
#
_cell.length_a   1.000
_cell.length_b   1.000
_cell.length_c   1.000
_cell.angle_alpha   90.00
_cell.angle_beta   90.00
_cell.angle_gamma   90.00
#
_symmetry.space_group_name_H-M   'P 1'
#
loop_
_entity.id
_entity.type
_entity.pdbx_description
1 polymer ?
#
loop_
_entity_poly.entity_id
_entity_poly.type
_entity_poly.pdbx_seq_one_letter_code
_entity_poly.pdbx_strand_id
1 'polypeptide(L)'
;MNKVMLIGNVGKDPEVHYFEADQAIAKVSLATTERGYTLPNGTQVPDRTDWHYLMFSRRLAKIVEQYVHKGDKIYVEGRLRNRSYDDKRGIRHQYTEIEVENME
;
A
#
# COMPACT_ATOMS: atom_id res chain seq x y z
N MET A 1 -15.88 -10.99 -7.21
CA MET A 1 -14.51 -11.21 -6.67
C MET A 1 -13.82 -9.88 -6.47
N ASN A 2 -13.10 -9.73 -5.38
CA ASN A 2 -12.34 -8.53 -5.07
C ASN A 2 -10.97 -8.99 -4.57
N LYS A 3 -9.98 -8.99 -5.45
CA LYS A 3 -8.67 -9.54 -5.15
C LYS A 3 -7.59 -8.69 -5.80
N VAL A 4 -6.59 -8.33 -5.01
CA VAL A 4 -5.43 -7.56 -5.46
C VAL A 4 -4.17 -8.31 -5.05
N MET A 5 -3.23 -8.42 -5.96
CA MET A 5 -1.92 -9.01 -5.71
C MET A 5 -0.85 -8.02 -6.18
N LEU A 6 0.04 -7.63 -5.29
CA LEU A 6 1.08 -6.65 -5.59
C LEU A 6 2.42 -7.10 -5.08
N ILE A 7 3.46 -6.82 -5.87
CA ILE A 7 4.85 -6.89 -5.43
C ILE A 7 5.42 -5.50 -5.62
N GLY A 8 6.00 -4.93 -4.57
CA GLY A 8 6.54 -3.59 -4.66
C GLY A 8 7.47 -3.26 -3.50
N ASN A 9 7.91 -2.02 -3.48
CA ASN A 9 8.83 -1.54 -2.48
C ASN A 9 8.14 -0.57 -1.52
N VAL A 10 8.44 -0.73 -0.24
CA VAL A 10 7.89 0.10 0.82
C VAL A 10 8.50 1.49 0.75
N GLY A 11 7.65 2.52 0.68
CA GLY A 11 8.10 3.91 0.45
C GLY A 11 8.53 4.65 1.70
N LYS A 12 8.02 4.28 2.84
CA LYS A 12 8.41 4.83 4.15
C LYS A 12 8.17 3.79 5.22
N ASP A 13 8.75 4.02 6.40
CA ASP A 13 8.50 3.13 7.52
C ASP A 13 7.01 3.08 7.85
N PRO A 14 6.49 1.90 8.21
CA PRO A 14 5.07 1.76 8.51
C PRO A 14 4.61 2.64 9.67
N GLU A 15 3.39 3.14 9.56
CA GLU A 15 2.73 3.84 10.66
C GLU A 15 1.84 2.84 11.38
N VAL A 16 2.10 2.61 12.66
CA VAL A 16 1.36 1.64 13.44
C VAL A 16 0.60 2.33 14.56
N HIS A 17 -0.69 2.02 14.67
CA HIS A 17 -1.57 2.57 15.69
C HIS A 17 -2.19 1.43 16.49
N TYR A 18 -2.19 1.58 17.81
CA TYR A 18 -2.82 0.63 18.72
C TYR A 18 -4.08 1.26 19.30
N PHE A 19 -5.22 0.59 19.17
CA PHE A 19 -6.48 1.07 19.72
C PHE A 19 -6.80 0.45 21.06
N GLU A 20 -6.50 -0.84 21.20
CA GLU A 20 -6.62 -1.59 22.43
C GLU A 20 -5.47 -2.60 22.47
N ALA A 21 -5.35 -3.35 23.55
CA ALA A 21 -4.17 -4.19 23.83
C ALA A 21 -3.71 -5.07 22.66
N ASP A 22 -4.64 -5.61 21.87
CA ASP A 22 -4.31 -6.49 20.75
C ASP A 22 -4.79 -5.98 19.40
N GLN A 23 -5.30 -4.77 19.35
CA GLN A 23 -5.84 -4.23 18.11
C GLN A 23 -4.91 -3.19 17.53
N ALA A 24 -4.08 -3.64 16.62
CA ALA A 24 -3.16 -2.78 15.89
C ALA A 24 -3.59 -2.64 14.44
N ILE A 25 -3.35 -1.46 13.88
CA ILE A 25 -3.49 -1.19 12.45
C ILE A 25 -2.18 -0.61 11.98
N ALA A 26 -1.63 -1.17 10.89
CA ALA A 26 -0.43 -0.65 10.26
C ALA A 26 -0.78 -0.13 8.88
N LYS A 27 -0.28 1.05 8.55
CA LYS A 27 -0.46 1.65 7.23
C LYS A 27 0.89 1.74 6.53
N VAL A 28 0.93 1.29 5.29
CA VAL A 28 2.14 1.21 4.48
C VAL A 28 1.86 1.77 3.10
N SER A 29 2.78 2.58 2.58
CA SER A 29 2.75 3.00 1.17
C SER A 29 3.65 2.08 0.37
N LEU A 30 3.12 1.48 -0.67
CA LEU A 30 3.82 0.53 -1.53
C LEU A 30 3.92 1.08 -2.94
N ALA A 31 5.12 1.10 -3.49
CA ALA A 31 5.36 1.52 -4.87
C ALA A 31 5.46 0.31 -5.78
N THR A 32 4.65 0.29 -6.84
CA THR A 32 4.82 -0.67 -7.93
C THR A 32 5.33 0.10 -9.13
N THR A 33 6.39 -0.41 -9.77
CA THR A 33 7.03 0.28 -10.87
C THR A 33 7.02 -0.59 -12.11
N GLU A 34 6.53 -0.04 -13.20
CA GLU A 34 6.65 -0.62 -14.52
C GLU A 34 7.83 0.03 -15.21
N ARG A 35 8.75 -0.78 -15.72
CA ARG A 35 9.93 -0.29 -16.38
C ARG A 35 9.58 0.30 -17.73
N GLY A 36 10.14 1.48 -18.02
CA GLY A 36 10.00 2.12 -19.33
C GLY A 36 10.73 1.34 -20.42
N TYR A 37 10.52 1.76 -21.65
CA TYR A 37 11.12 1.10 -22.81
C TYR A 37 11.26 2.08 -23.96
N THR A 38 11.98 1.65 -25.01
CA THR A 38 12.17 2.45 -26.21
C THR A 38 11.37 1.82 -27.36
N LEU A 39 10.54 2.62 -28.00
CA LEU A 39 9.77 2.20 -29.16
C LEU A 39 10.70 2.05 -30.39
N PRO A 40 10.27 1.27 -31.41
CA PRO A 40 11.07 1.12 -32.63
C PRO A 40 11.41 2.44 -33.34
N ASN A 41 10.58 3.46 -33.19
CA ASN A 41 10.83 4.78 -33.79
C ASN A 41 11.77 5.66 -32.96
N GLY A 42 12.34 5.14 -31.87
CA GLY A 42 13.26 5.89 -31.02
C GLY A 42 12.59 6.65 -29.87
N THR A 43 11.26 6.67 -29.81
CA THR A 43 10.55 7.32 -28.71
C THR A 43 10.76 6.56 -27.41
N GLN A 44 11.13 7.28 -26.36
CA GLN A 44 11.33 6.68 -25.06
C GLN A 44 10.05 6.78 -24.23
N VAL A 45 9.63 5.64 -23.68
CA VAL A 45 8.50 5.57 -22.73
C VAL A 45 9.11 5.47 -21.33
N PRO A 46 8.84 6.44 -20.44
CA PRO A 46 9.47 6.46 -19.11
C PRO A 46 8.93 5.36 -18.20
N ASP A 47 9.66 5.13 -17.11
CA ASP A 47 9.17 4.28 -16.03
C ASP A 47 7.89 4.87 -15.45
N ARG A 48 6.99 4.00 -15.01
CA ARG A 48 5.77 4.41 -14.34
C ARG A 48 5.72 3.81 -12.95
N THR A 49 5.52 4.66 -11.95
CA THR A 49 5.37 4.24 -10.56
C THR A 49 3.99 4.61 -10.06
N ASP A 50 3.28 3.63 -9.53
CA ASP A 50 2.01 3.84 -8.86
C ASP A 50 2.20 3.59 -7.36
N TRP A 51 1.57 4.43 -6.55
CA TRP A 51 1.61 4.31 -5.10
C TRP A 51 0.31 3.72 -4.60
N HIS A 52 0.42 2.69 -3.77
CA HIS A 52 -0.72 1.98 -3.20
C HIS A 52 -0.70 2.13 -1.69
N TYR A 53 -1.88 2.34 -1.11
CA TYR A 53 -2.03 2.44 0.34
C TYR A 53 -2.50 1.10 0.87
N LEU A 54 -1.68 0.50 1.73
CA LEU A 54 -1.95 -0.80 2.32
C LEU A 54 -2.38 -0.63 3.76
N MET A 55 -3.36 -1.42 4.18
CA MET A 55 -3.77 -1.49 5.57
C MET A 55 -3.63 -2.92 6.07
N PHE A 56 -2.90 -3.07 7.15
CA PHE A 56 -2.73 -4.34 7.85
C PHE A 56 -3.41 -4.25 9.20
N SER A 57 -4.02 -5.33 9.66
CA SER A 57 -4.68 -5.33 10.96
C SER A 57 -4.27 -6.54 11.78
N ARG A 58 -4.42 -6.41 13.10
CA ARG A 58 -4.20 -7.49 14.06
C ARG A 58 -2.80 -8.11 13.92
N ARG A 59 -2.73 -9.42 13.71
CA ARG A 59 -1.46 -10.16 13.64
C ARG A 59 -0.54 -9.64 12.54
N LEU A 60 -1.10 -9.34 11.37
CA LEU A 60 -0.30 -8.81 10.26
C LEU A 60 0.29 -7.46 10.59
N ALA A 61 -0.45 -6.60 11.30
CA ALA A 61 0.06 -5.30 11.72
C ALA A 61 1.28 -5.45 12.64
N LYS A 62 1.26 -6.43 13.53
CA LYS A 62 2.39 -6.70 14.43
C LYS A 62 3.60 -7.21 13.66
N ILE A 63 3.39 -8.05 12.66
CA ILE A 63 4.47 -8.55 11.80
C ILE A 63 5.09 -7.39 11.01
N VAL A 64 4.26 -6.50 10.47
CA VAL A 64 4.72 -5.33 9.75
C VAL A 64 5.58 -4.44 10.66
N GLU A 65 5.12 -4.21 11.87
CA GLU A 65 5.84 -3.39 12.83
C GLU A 65 7.25 -3.95 13.12
N GLN A 66 7.36 -5.25 13.23
CA GLN A 66 8.63 -5.90 13.59
C GLN A 66 9.59 -6.03 12.42
N TYR A 67 9.10 -6.30 11.22
CA TYR A 67 9.95 -6.77 10.13
C TYR A 67 9.96 -5.87 8.89
N VAL A 68 9.00 -5.00 8.70
CA VAL A 68 8.88 -4.21 7.48
C VAL A 68 9.46 -2.81 7.67
N HIS A 69 10.35 -2.42 6.76
CA HIS A 69 11.03 -1.12 6.80
C HIS A 69 11.00 -0.46 5.43
N LYS A 70 11.22 0.83 5.43
CA LYS A 70 11.37 1.60 4.19
C LYS A 70 12.39 0.93 3.27
N GLY A 71 12.02 0.76 2.01
CA GLY A 71 12.88 0.16 1.00
C GLY A 71 12.71 -1.33 0.83
N ASP A 72 12.05 -2.01 1.75
CA ASP A 72 11.84 -3.45 1.65
C ASP A 72 10.94 -3.80 0.47
N LYS A 73 11.22 -4.92 -0.16
CA LYS A 73 10.40 -5.48 -1.21
C LYS A 73 9.47 -6.51 -0.58
N ILE A 74 8.17 -6.33 -0.78
CA ILE A 74 7.19 -7.25 -0.20
C ILE A 74 6.15 -7.66 -1.24
N TYR A 75 5.55 -8.80 -1.02
CA TYR A 75 4.40 -9.30 -1.76
C TYR A 75 3.18 -9.25 -0.85
N VAL A 76 2.08 -8.72 -1.35
CA VAL A 76 0.82 -8.65 -0.60
C VAL A 76 -0.34 -9.15 -1.44
N GLU A 77 -1.30 -9.76 -0.77
CA GLU A 77 -2.60 -10.10 -1.32
C GLU A 77 -3.67 -9.48 -0.45
N GLY A 78 -4.67 -8.93 -1.06
CA GLY A 78 -5.76 -8.30 -0.32
C GLY A 78 -6.92 -7.95 -1.22
N ARG A 79 -7.72 -7.02 -0.75
CA ARG A 79 -8.88 -6.54 -1.49
C ARG A 79 -8.96 -5.02 -1.45
N LEU A 80 -9.55 -4.46 -2.49
CA LEU A 80 -9.75 -3.02 -2.58
C LEU A 80 -10.87 -2.59 -1.65
N ARG A 81 -10.65 -1.46 -0.97
CA ARG A 81 -11.64 -0.80 -0.16
C ARG A 81 -11.68 0.67 -0.52
N ASN A 82 -12.84 1.15 -0.91
CA ASN A 82 -13.07 2.56 -1.12
C ASN A 82 -13.52 3.18 0.19
N ARG A 83 -12.85 4.25 0.58
CA ARG A 83 -13.16 4.97 1.81
C ARG A 83 -13.34 6.44 1.51
N SER A 84 -14.05 7.12 2.39
CA SER A 84 -14.22 8.55 2.28
C SER A 84 -14.10 9.18 3.65
N TYR A 85 -13.69 10.44 3.68
CA TYR A 85 -13.67 11.24 4.89
C TYR A 85 -13.99 12.69 4.54
N ASP A 86 -14.53 13.41 5.51
CA ASP A 86 -14.79 14.84 5.36
C ASP A 86 -13.66 15.60 6.05
N ASP A 87 -13.10 16.58 5.34
CA ASP A 87 -12.05 17.41 5.93
C ASP A 87 -12.67 18.51 6.82
N LYS A 88 -11.82 19.34 7.39
CA LYS A 88 -12.27 20.42 8.28
C LYS A 88 -13.12 21.46 7.58
N ARG A 89 -13.06 21.56 6.26
CA ARG A 89 -13.86 22.47 5.46
C ARG A 89 -15.20 21.86 5.03
N GLY A 90 -15.46 20.60 5.40
CA GLY A 90 -16.64 19.87 4.98
C GLY A 90 -16.54 19.29 3.57
N ILE A 91 -15.34 19.29 2.97
CA ILE A 91 -15.11 18.71 1.64
C ILE A 91 -14.86 17.21 1.81
N ARG A 92 -15.60 16.42 1.02
CA ARG A 92 -15.45 14.97 1.06
C ARG A 92 -14.28 14.54 0.18
N HIS A 93 -13.40 13.73 0.75
CA HIS A 93 -12.29 13.11 0.05
C HIS A 93 -12.54 11.61 -0.06
N GLN A 94 -12.23 11.07 -1.24
CA GLN A 94 -12.33 9.64 -1.49
C GLN A 94 -10.95 9.09 -1.77
N TYR A 95 -10.67 7.90 -1.24
CA TYR A 95 -9.41 7.22 -1.51
C TYR A 95 -9.64 5.72 -1.53
N THR A 96 -8.72 5.02 -2.18
CA THR A 96 -8.76 3.56 -2.26
C THR A 96 -7.58 3.02 -1.47
N GLU A 97 -7.85 2.07 -0.60
CA GLU A 97 -6.80 1.34 0.10
C GLU A 97 -6.96 -0.15 -0.13
N ILE A 98 -5.91 -0.87 0.16
CA ILE A 98 -5.89 -2.32 0.04
C ILE A 98 -5.85 -2.91 1.45
N GLU A 99 -6.88 -3.65 1.79
CA GLU A 99 -6.95 -4.41 3.03
C GLU A 99 -6.19 -5.70 2.83
N VAL A 100 -5.01 -5.80 3.44
CA VAL A 100 -4.12 -6.94 3.21
C VAL A 100 -4.56 -8.16 3.99
N GLU A 101 -4.63 -9.29 3.31
CA GLU A 101 -4.99 -10.58 3.90
C GLU A 101 -3.78 -11.48 4.08
N ASN A 102 -2.81 -11.41 3.16
CA ASN A 102 -1.58 -12.19 3.20
C ASN A 102 -0.40 -11.35 2.76
N MET A 103 0.76 -11.61 3.34
CA MET A 103 2.00 -10.91 3.01
C MET A 103 3.19 -11.88 3.03
N GLU A 104 4.13 -11.67 2.11
CA GLU A 104 5.42 -12.38 2.06
C GLU A 104 6.57 -11.40 1.87
#